data_6a500abdfbc7bb50beea5e9e53d6ca68
#
_entry.id   6a500abdfbc7bb50beea5e9e53d6ca68
#
_cell.length_a   1.000
_cell.length_b   1.000
_cell.length_c   1.000
_cell.angle_alpha   90.00
_cell.angle_beta   90.00
_cell.angle_gamma   90.00
#
_symmetry.space_group_name_H-M   'P 1'
#
loop_
_entity.id
_entity.type
_entity.pdbx_description
1 polymer ?
#
loop_
_entity_poly.entity_id
_entity_poly.type
_entity_poly.pdbx_seq_one_letter_code
_entity_poly.pdbx_strand_id
1 'polypeptide(L)'
;GETATFSAGSGYTYTSSAPSVVRVNQKTGRMKAKSGGKAVITAKSGKKRITRTVTVRDKVDIIVFAGQSNMTGVGNTALAPKLKDHAGYAYNYVTAKNKFSDLKEPFGRGQDDENLQNYDYARGSMVTAFVNAYYQKTKTPVIAVPASAVGTGSVSWADFRYKSVVTRVNAAKKLAQKKGLTVRHTYLIWMQGENDAFAGMSAKQHTSNLKSMYQ
;
A
#
# COMPACT_ATOMS: atom_id res chain seq x y z
N GLY A 1 0.15 17.17 8.75
CA GLY A 1 1.51 16.63 8.91
C GLY A 1 1.98 16.78 10.36
N GLU A 2 2.87 15.91 10.78
CA GLU A 2 3.49 15.95 12.11
C GLU A 2 4.27 17.26 12.30
N THR A 3 4.39 17.69 13.55
CA THR A 3 5.15 18.88 13.92
C THR A 3 6.24 18.54 14.92
N ALA A 4 7.37 19.22 14.82
CA ALA A 4 8.48 19.17 15.77
C ALA A 4 9.12 20.55 15.88
N THR A 5 9.98 20.77 16.87
CA THR A 5 10.73 22.03 16.99
C THR A 5 12.22 21.73 17.00
N PHE A 6 12.96 22.50 16.21
CA PHE A 6 14.42 22.57 16.29
C PHE A 6 14.78 23.84 17.04
N SER A 7 15.18 23.73 18.30
CA SER A 7 15.63 24.85 19.10
C SER A 7 17.16 24.94 19.08
N ALA A 8 17.69 26.06 18.62
CA ALA A 8 19.13 26.38 18.65
C ALA A 8 19.45 27.48 19.67
N GLY A 9 18.44 27.95 20.43
CA GLY A 9 18.55 29.04 21.37
C GLY A 9 17.93 30.35 20.87
N SER A 10 18.07 31.44 21.64
CA SER A 10 17.57 32.77 21.26
C SER A 10 18.41 33.38 20.16
N GLY A 11 17.80 34.24 19.35
CA GLY A 11 18.51 35.03 18.31
C GLY A 11 18.86 34.23 17.03
N TYR A 12 18.35 32.98 16.90
CA TYR A 12 18.51 32.21 15.67
C TYR A 12 17.34 32.39 14.72
N THR A 13 17.65 32.42 13.42
CA THR A 13 16.67 32.33 12.34
C THR A 13 16.78 30.96 11.65
N TYR A 14 15.64 30.41 11.23
CA TYR A 14 15.56 29.06 10.70
C TYR A 14 15.14 29.01 9.24
N THR A 15 15.81 28.18 8.44
CA THR A 15 15.48 27.94 7.04
C THR A 15 15.45 26.45 6.73
N SER A 16 14.69 26.04 5.70
CA SER A 16 14.65 24.68 5.19
C SER A 16 15.22 24.63 3.78
N SER A 17 16.06 23.65 3.49
CA SER A 17 16.56 23.39 2.13
C SER A 17 15.49 22.84 1.19
N ALA A 18 14.40 22.26 1.74
CA ALA A 18 13.28 21.70 1.01
C ALA A 18 11.95 22.04 1.71
N PRO A 19 11.40 23.26 1.53
CA PRO A 19 10.17 23.69 2.20
C PRO A 19 8.93 22.89 1.79
N SER A 20 8.94 22.23 0.63
CA SER A 20 7.91 21.28 0.18
C SER A 20 7.91 19.98 1.00
N VAL A 21 9.05 19.57 1.57
CA VAL A 21 9.19 18.41 2.44
C VAL A 21 8.96 18.79 3.90
N VAL A 22 9.67 19.82 4.39
CA VAL A 22 9.54 20.35 5.75
C VAL A 22 9.47 21.86 5.70
N ARG A 23 8.34 22.43 6.09
CA ARG A 23 8.22 23.87 6.34
C ARG A 23 8.69 24.18 7.76
N VAL A 24 9.57 25.16 7.93
CA VAL A 24 10.02 25.63 9.25
C VAL A 24 9.55 27.07 9.48
N ASN A 25 9.14 27.36 10.70
CA ASN A 25 8.89 28.74 11.12
C ASN A 25 10.23 29.44 11.37
N GLN A 26 10.48 30.53 10.68
CA GLN A 26 11.75 31.23 10.68
C GLN A 26 12.17 31.76 12.05
N LYS A 27 11.22 32.12 12.91
CA LYS A 27 11.49 32.72 14.23
C LYS A 27 11.56 31.66 15.34
N THR A 28 10.70 30.64 15.27
CA THR A 28 10.52 29.69 16.39
C THR A 28 11.20 28.34 16.16
N GLY A 29 11.66 28.04 14.92
CA GLY A 29 12.19 26.74 14.57
C GLY A 29 11.14 25.61 14.55
N ARG A 30 9.84 25.94 14.70
CA ARG A 30 8.75 24.95 14.61
C ARG A 30 8.64 24.44 13.18
N MET A 31 8.78 23.13 13.01
CA MET A 31 8.72 22.43 11.75
C MET A 31 7.35 21.79 11.55
N LYS A 32 6.90 21.72 10.29
CA LYS A 32 5.71 20.95 9.88
C LYS A 32 6.07 20.09 8.67
N ALA A 33 5.94 18.79 8.80
CA ALA A 33 6.07 17.84 7.70
C ALA A 33 4.98 18.08 6.65
N LYS A 34 5.35 18.08 5.36
CA LYS A 34 4.47 18.32 4.22
C LYS A 34 4.38 17.12 3.30
N SER A 35 5.51 16.53 2.94
CA SER A 35 5.62 15.33 2.08
C SER A 35 6.84 14.52 2.47
N GLY A 36 6.92 13.26 2.01
CA GLY A 36 8.10 12.43 2.18
C GLY A 36 9.35 13.02 1.52
N GLY A 37 10.50 12.78 2.13
CA GLY A 37 11.79 13.26 1.64
C GLY A 37 12.74 13.68 2.75
N LYS A 38 13.85 14.32 2.36
CA LYS A 38 14.85 14.86 3.28
C LYS A 38 14.92 16.38 3.15
N ALA A 39 15.02 17.06 4.27
CA ALA A 39 15.28 18.49 4.33
C ALA A 39 16.40 18.79 5.34
N VAL A 40 17.31 19.69 5.02
CA VAL A 40 18.28 20.23 5.97
C VAL A 40 17.70 21.50 6.56
N ILE A 41 17.48 21.52 7.87
CA ILE A 41 17.06 22.71 8.59
C ILE A 41 18.31 23.40 9.11
N THR A 42 18.45 24.67 8.76
CA THR A 42 19.59 25.50 9.17
C THR A 42 19.09 26.56 10.18
N ALA A 43 19.72 26.60 11.34
CA ALA A 43 19.59 27.69 12.29
C ALA A 43 20.83 28.60 12.16
N LYS A 44 20.64 29.93 11.98
CA LYS A 44 21.73 30.92 11.79
C LYS A 44 21.56 32.09 12.72
N SER A 45 22.67 32.50 13.39
CA SER A 45 22.76 33.71 14.19
C SER A 45 24.15 34.33 13.97
N GLY A 46 24.22 35.48 13.26
CA GLY A 46 25.47 36.08 12.82
C GLY A 46 26.31 35.09 11.98
N LYS A 47 27.54 34.84 12.45
CA LYS A 47 28.45 33.83 11.81
C LYS A 47 28.21 32.41 12.28
N LYS A 48 27.41 32.17 13.33
CA LYS A 48 27.10 30.82 13.85
C LYS A 48 26.05 30.13 12.97
N ARG A 49 26.30 28.87 12.63
CA ARG A 49 25.39 28.04 11.84
C ARG A 49 25.30 26.64 12.43
N ILE A 50 24.09 26.16 12.66
CA ILE A 50 23.79 24.80 13.11
C ILE A 50 22.84 24.19 12.09
N THR A 51 23.09 22.94 11.69
CA THR A 51 22.24 22.22 10.74
C THR A 51 21.71 20.92 11.33
N ARG A 52 20.51 20.55 10.94
CA ARG A 52 19.91 19.24 11.26
C ARG A 52 19.20 18.68 10.03
N THR A 53 19.54 17.45 9.66
CA THR A 53 18.78 16.73 8.63
C THR A 53 17.51 16.15 9.24
N VAL A 54 16.39 16.46 8.60
CA VAL A 54 15.06 15.90 8.93
C VAL A 54 14.62 15.01 7.79
N THR A 55 14.24 13.79 8.10
CA THR A 55 13.65 12.85 7.14
C THR A 55 12.17 12.71 7.45
N VAL A 56 11.33 13.04 6.48
CA VAL A 56 9.90 12.77 6.52
C VAL A 56 9.65 11.50 5.71
N ARG A 57 8.95 10.55 6.29
CA ARG A 57 8.53 9.33 5.62
C ARG A 57 7.04 9.41 5.34
N ASP A 58 6.65 9.23 4.07
CA ASP A 58 5.24 9.11 3.73
C ASP A 58 4.66 7.84 4.35
N LYS A 59 3.47 7.98 4.91
CA LYS A 59 2.72 6.87 5.48
C LYS A 59 1.87 6.24 4.39
N VAL A 60 1.87 4.92 4.34
CA VAL A 60 1.06 4.11 3.40
C VAL A 60 0.40 2.98 4.15
N ASP A 61 -0.70 2.47 3.61
CA ASP A 61 -1.28 1.20 4.06
C ASP A 61 -1.10 0.15 2.96
N ILE A 62 -0.83 -1.09 3.35
CA ILE A 62 -0.84 -2.24 2.44
C ILE A 62 -2.24 -2.83 2.47
N ILE A 63 -2.86 -2.99 1.30
CA ILE A 63 -4.14 -3.68 1.17
C ILE A 63 -3.97 -4.83 0.19
N VAL A 64 -4.19 -6.03 0.70
CA VAL A 64 -4.12 -7.27 -0.06
C VAL A 64 -5.50 -7.57 -0.61
N PHE A 65 -5.61 -7.78 -1.90
CA PHE A 65 -6.82 -8.17 -2.59
C PHE A 65 -6.72 -9.65 -2.95
N ALA A 66 -7.33 -10.50 -2.11
CA ALA A 66 -7.22 -11.95 -2.22
C ALA A 66 -8.59 -12.61 -2.38
N GLY A 67 -8.60 -13.76 -3.03
CA GLY A 67 -9.81 -14.51 -3.33
C GLY A 67 -9.74 -15.17 -4.70
N GLN A 68 -10.90 -15.35 -5.33
CA GLN A 68 -10.97 -16.02 -6.64
C GLN A 68 -11.29 -15.06 -7.81
N SER A 69 -11.95 -15.55 -8.85
CA SER A 69 -12.19 -14.84 -10.11
C SER A 69 -12.85 -13.46 -9.95
N ASN A 70 -13.82 -13.32 -9.05
CA ASN A 70 -14.46 -12.01 -8.81
C ASN A 70 -13.50 -11.01 -8.17
N MET A 71 -12.56 -11.45 -7.31
CA MET A 71 -11.50 -10.59 -6.81
C MET A 71 -10.47 -10.26 -7.89
N THR A 72 -10.11 -11.21 -8.75
CA THR A 72 -9.26 -10.97 -9.93
C THR A 72 -9.86 -9.89 -10.83
N GLY A 73 -11.19 -9.88 -10.94
CA GLY A 73 -11.97 -8.94 -11.74
C GLY A 73 -12.39 -9.51 -13.08
N VAL A 74 -13.69 -9.60 -13.26
CA VAL A 74 -14.36 -10.10 -14.48
C VAL A 74 -15.26 -9.04 -15.12
N GLY A 75 -15.23 -7.82 -14.59
CA GLY A 75 -16.02 -6.69 -15.05
C GLY A 75 -15.47 -6.03 -16.30
N ASN A 76 -16.19 -5.05 -16.83
CA ASN A 76 -15.75 -4.27 -17.96
C ASN A 76 -14.65 -3.25 -17.52
N THR A 77 -13.44 -3.46 -18.00
CA THR A 77 -12.28 -2.59 -17.71
C THR A 77 -12.51 -1.12 -18.11
N ALA A 78 -13.29 -0.87 -19.17
CA ALA A 78 -13.56 0.50 -19.61
C ALA A 78 -14.43 1.30 -18.64
N LEU A 79 -15.16 0.63 -17.74
CA LEU A 79 -15.99 1.26 -16.72
C LEU A 79 -15.22 1.49 -15.41
N ALA A 80 -13.99 0.99 -15.29
CA ALA A 80 -13.20 1.17 -14.08
C ALA A 80 -12.78 2.65 -13.93
N PRO A 81 -12.89 3.22 -12.72
CA PRO A 81 -12.45 4.58 -12.49
C PRO A 81 -10.92 4.70 -12.62
N LYS A 82 -10.46 5.83 -13.14
CA LYS A 82 -9.03 6.17 -13.05
C LYS A 82 -8.64 6.37 -11.58
N LEU A 83 -7.42 5.98 -11.26
CA LEU A 83 -6.87 6.24 -9.93
C LEU A 83 -6.75 7.75 -9.71
N LYS A 84 -7.15 8.23 -8.53
CA LYS A 84 -6.92 9.61 -8.10
C LYS A 84 -5.43 9.84 -7.83
N ASP A 85 -4.95 11.05 -8.07
CA ASP A 85 -3.57 11.41 -7.77
C ASP A 85 -3.20 11.07 -6.34
N HIS A 86 -2.03 10.46 -6.19
CA HIS A 86 -1.47 10.04 -4.90
C HIS A 86 -2.29 8.99 -4.11
N ALA A 87 -3.32 8.38 -4.69
CA ALA A 87 -4.16 7.43 -3.97
C ALA A 87 -3.45 6.08 -3.71
N GLY A 88 -2.51 5.68 -4.55
CA GLY A 88 -1.78 4.45 -4.29
C GLY A 88 -0.93 3.93 -5.43
N TYR A 89 -0.46 2.71 -5.26
CA TYR A 89 0.44 1.99 -6.16
C TYR A 89 -0.02 0.54 -6.29
N ALA A 90 0.18 -0.06 -7.45
CA ALA A 90 0.13 -1.51 -7.61
C ALA A 90 1.48 -2.12 -7.22
N TYR A 91 1.46 -3.20 -6.46
CA TYR A 91 2.64 -3.98 -6.17
C TYR A 91 2.79 -5.12 -7.17
N ASN A 92 3.88 -5.11 -7.93
CA ASN A 92 4.21 -6.15 -8.90
C ASN A 92 5.32 -7.04 -8.33
N TYR A 93 4.95 -8.25 -7.94
CA TYR A 93 5.85 -9.23 -7.36
C TYR A 93 6.61 -10.03 -8.42
N VAL A 94 5.88 -10.51 -9.43
CA VAL A 94 6.38 -11.45 -10.44
C VAL A 94 6.95 -10.71 -11.66
N THR A 95 6.10 -10.02 -12.41
CA THR A 95 6.45 -9.49 -13.73
C THR A 95 7.45 -8.34 -13.71
N ALA A 96 7.44 -7.53 -12.67
CA ALA A 96 8.32 -6.37 -12.56
C ALA A 96 9.41 -6.53 -11.49
N LYS A 97 9.73 -7.76 -11.11
CA LYS A 97 10.81 -8.09 -10.19
C LYS A 97 10.75 -7.23 -8.92
N ASN A 98 9.62 -7.31 -8.21
CA ASN A 98 9.42 -6.63 -6.93
C ASN A 98 9.45 -5.10 -7.05
N LYS A 99 8.43 -4.52 -7.70
CA LYS A 99 8.35 -3.09 -8.03
C LYS A 99 6.96 -2.51 -7.74
N PHE A 100 6.91 -1.24 -7.38
CA PHE A 100 5.65 -0.47 -7.44
C PHE A 100 5.46 0.11 -8.83
N SER A 101 4.23 0.10 -9.30
CA SER A 101 3.81 0.72 -10.56
C SER A 101 2.50 1.48 -10.37
N ASP A 102 2.05 2.15 -11.42
CA ASP A 102 0.74 2.79 -11.43
C ASP A 102 -0.35 1.74 -11.23
N LEU A 103 -1.26 2.02 -10.30
CA LEU A 103 -2.43 1.18 -10.08
C LEU A 103 -3.47 1.48 -11.15
N LYS A 104 -3.79 0.49 -11.95
CA LYS A 104 -4.79 0.55 -13.02
C LYS A 104 -5.40 -0.82 -13.26
N GLU A 105 -6.55 -0.84 -13.92
CA GLU A 105 -7.14 -2.08 -14.43
C GLU A 105 -6.56 -2.48 -15.81
N PRO A 106 -6.45 -3.77 -16.12
CA PRO A 106 -6.72 -4.93 -15.25
C PRO A 106 -5.71 -5.03 -14.10
N PHE A 107 -6.21 -5.08 -12.85
CA PHE A 107 -5.35 -5.18 -11.68
C PHE A 107 -4.80 -6.61 -11.51
N GLY A 108 -3.51 -6.74 -11.21
CA GLY A 108 -2.86 -8.03 -10.95
C GLY A 108 -2.63 -8.91 -12.17
N ARG A 109 -2.90 -8.42 -13.38
CA ARG A 109 -2.66 -9.18 -14.61
C ARG A 109 -1.18 -9.52 -14.77
N GLY A 110 -0.88 -10.79 -15.06
CA GLY A 110 0.48 -11.29 -15.18
C GLY A 110 1.25 -11.38 -13.85
N GLN A 111 0.57 -11.30 -12.71
CA GLN A 111 1.18 -11.47 -11.37
C GLN A 111 1.04 -12.91 -10.86
N ASP A 112 1.03 -13.87 -11.78
CA ASP A 112 0.89 -15.28 -11.46
C ASP A 112 2.17 -15.86 -10.88
N ASP A 113 2.02 -16.73 -9.90
CA ASP A 113 3.06 -17.63 -9.39
C ASP A 113 2.46 -19.05 -9.28
N GLU A 114 3.19 -19.99 -8.72
CA GLU A 114 2.72 -21.38 -8.60
C GLU A 114 1.41 -21.55 -7.80
N ASN A 115 1.10 -20.61 -6.91
CA ASN A 115 -0.03 -20.70 -5.97
C ASN A 115 -1.12 -19.66 -6.21
N LEU A 116 -0.80 -18.52 -6.82
CA LEU A 116 -1.72 -17.41 -7.07
C LEU A 116 -1.78 -17.15 -8.57
N GLN A 117 -2.85 -17.61 -9.21
CA GLN A 117 -2.96 -17.68 -10.67
C GLN A 117 -4.25 -17.04 -11.14
N ASN A 118 -4.14 -16.09 -12.04
CA ASN A 118 -5.25 -15.45 -12.76
C ASN A 118 -5.25 -15.73 -14.28
N TYR A 119 -4.24 -16.37 -14.85
CA TYR A 119 -4.21 -16.86 -16.24
C TYR A 119 -4.69 -15.82 -17.26
N ASP A 120 -4.23 -14.60 -17.23
CA ASP A 120 -4.74 -13.54 -18.11
C ASP A 120 -6.25 -13.25 -17.98
N TYR A 121 -6.90 -13.81 -16.97
CA TYR A 121 -8.33 -13.68 -16.75
C TYR A 121 -8.73 -12.28 -16.24
N ALA A 122 -7.77 -11.55 -15.70
CA ALA A 122 -8.01 -10.22 -15.12
C ALA A 122 -8.62 -9.26 -16.13
N ARG A 123 -9.76 -8.66 -15.76
CA ARG A 123 -10.52 -7.63 -16.44
C ARG A 123 -10.71 -6.45 -15.48
N GLY A 124 -11.85 -5.76 -15.51
CA GLY A 124 -12.19 -4.74 -14.53
C GLY A 124 -12.49 -5.34 -13.16
N SER A 125 -11.83 -4.84 -12.12
CA SER A 125 -11.99 -5.26 -10.75
C SER A 125 -12.56 -4.13 -9.86
N MET A 126 -12.79 -4.41 -8.59
CA MET A 126 -13.17 -3.40 -7.61
C MET A 126 -11.99 -2.53 -7.12
N VAL A 127 -10.75 -2.88 -7.46
CA VAL A 127 -9.57 -2.41 -6.72
C VAL A 127 -9.33 -0.91 -6.89
N THR A 128 -9.37 -0.39 -8.11
CA THR A 128 -9.19 1.07 -8.36
C THR A 128 -10.29 1.90 -7.70
N ALA A 129 -11.54 1.44 -7.73
CA ALA A 129 -12.67 2.09 -7.07
C ALA A 129 -12.49 2.09 -5.54
N PHE A 130 -12.12 0.94 -4.98
CA PHE A 130 -11.88 0.78 -3.55
C PHE A 130 -10.74 1.69 -3.07
N VAL A 131 -9.60 1.68 -3.76
CA VAL A 131 -8.44 2.50 -3.38
C VAL A 131 -8.76 4.00 -3.44
N ASN A 132 -9.52 4.43 -4.44
CA ASN A 132 -9.99 5.81 -4.53
C ASN A 132 -10.88 6.21 -3.33
N ALA A 133 -11.84 5.36 -2.96
CA ALA A 133 -12.73 5.59 -1.82
C ALA A 133 -11.96 5.58 -0.50
N TYR A 134 -11.05 4.61 -0.33
CA TYR A 134 -10.19 4.51 0.84
C TYR A 134 -9.32 5.76 1.02
N TYR A 135 -8.64 6.18 -0.04
CA TYR A 135 -7.81 7.40 -0.01
C TYR A 135 -8.64 8.65 0.24
N GLN A 136 -9.83 8.75 -0.35
CA GLN A 136 -10.73 9.88 -0.10
C GLN A 136 -11.09 10.01 1.37
N LYS A 137 -11.32 8.89 2.05
CA LYS A 137 -11.69 8.84 3.48
C LYS A 137 -10.50 9.04 4.40
N THR A 138 -9.38 8.35 4.14
CA THR A 138 -8.24 8.25 5.08
C THR A 138 -7.12 9.22 4.79
N LYS A 139 -7.04 9.75 3.57
CA LYS A 139 -5.90 10.52 3.03
C LYS A 139 -4.58 9.76 3.08
N THR A 140 -4.64 8.43 3.16
CA THR A 140 -3.47 7.56 3.20
C THR A 140 -3.37 6.77 1.91
N PRO A 141 -2.26 6.88 1.17
CA PRO A 141 -2.02 6.11 -0.04
C PRO A 141 -1.96 4.60 0.25
N VAL A 142 -2.37 3.81 -0.73
CA VAL A 142 -2.43 2.35 -0.64
C VAL A 142 -1.35 1.71 -1.50
N ILE A 143 -0.68 0.70 -0.97
CA ILE A 143 0.05 -0.29 -1.76
C ILE A 143 -0.91 -1.47 -1.95
N ALA A 144 -1.48 -1.58 -3.14
CA ALA A 144 -2.41 -2.66 -3.50
C ALA A 144 -1.63 -3.91 -3.91
N VAL A 145 -1.82 -5.01 -3.20
CA VAL A 145 -1.14 -6.29 -3.45
C VAL A 145 -2.11 -7.27 -4.09
N PRO A 146 -1.87 -7.68 -5.35
CA PRO A 146 -2.69 -8.69 -6.01
C PRO A 146 -2.37 -10.08 -5.45
N ALA A 147 -3.39 -10.80 -5.04
CA ALA A 147 -3.25 -12.12 -4.42
C ALA A 147 -4.45 -13.03 -4.71
N SER A 148 -5.08 -12.88 -5.87
CA SER A 148 -6.20 -13.72 -6.28
C SER A 148 -5.75 -14.98 -7.03
N ALA A 149 -6.59 -16.01 -7.01
CA ALA A 149 -6.41 -17.23 -7.79
C ALA A 149 -7.76 -17.71 -8.35
N VAL A 150 -7.88 -17.71 -9.68
CA VAL A 150 -9.12 -18.05 -10.39
C VAL A 150 -9.47 -19.53 -10.17
N GLY A 151 -10.77 -19.82 -10.00
CA GLY A 151 -11.27 -21.21 -9.90
C GLY A 151 -10.92 -21.94 -8.61
N THR A 152 -10.63 -21.22 -7.51
CA THR A 152 -10.14 -21.84 -6.28
C THR A 152 -11.19 -21.90 -5.17
N GLY A 153 -11.20 -23.01 -4.43
CA GLY A 153 -11.98 -23.20 -3.21
C GLY A 153 -11.17 -22.94 -1.94
N SER A 154 -11.86 -22.69 -0.82
CA SER A 154 -11.27 -22.33 0.48
C SER A 154 -10.28 -23.38 1.02
N VAL A 155 -10.43 -24.66 0.67
CA VAL A 155 -9.50 -25.72 1.08
C VAL A 155 -8.07 -25.40 0.63
N SER A 156 -7.86 -25.08 -0.65
CA SER A 156 -6.53 -24.79 -1.17
C SER A 156 -5.94 -23.49 -0.58
N TRP A 157 -6.80 -22.56 -0.18
CA TRP A 157 -6.38 -21.36 0.51
C TRP A 157 -5.90 -21.65 1.92
N ALA A 158 -6.61 -22.48 2.67
CA ALA A 158 -6.24 -22.89 4.02
C ALA A 158 -4.98 -23.76 4.06
N ASP A 159 -4.70 -24.51 3.00
CA ASP A 159 -3.55 -25.41 2.93
C ASP A 159 -2.25 -24.69 2.53
N PHE A 160 -2.21 -24.07 1.34
CA PHE A 160 -0.94 -23.57 0.80
C PHE A 160 -0.98 -22.16 0.21
N ARG A 161 -2.12 -21.68 -0.34
CA ARG A 161 -2.15 -20.39 -1.07
C ARG A 161 -1.88 -19.20 -0.18
N TYR A 162 -2.31 -19.23 1.08
CA TYR A 162 -2.05 -18.17 2.05
C TYR A 162 -0.55 -17.89 2.22
N LYS A 163 0.32 -18.89 2.05
CA LYS A 163 1.78 -18.74 2.17
C LYS A 163 2.34 -17.79 1.12
N SER A 164 1.85 -17.87 -0.13
CA SER A 164 2.22 -16.92 -1.20
C SER A 164 1.70 -15.53 -0.90
N VAL A 165 0.52 -15.37 -0.30
CA VAL A 165 0.03 -14.07 0.16
C VAL A 165 0.98 -13.47 1.19
N VAL A 166 1.37 -14.22 2.21
CA VAL A 166 2.32 -13.79 3.25
C VAL A 166 3.66 -13.37 2.63
N THR A 167 4.16 -14.17 1.68
CA THR A 167 5.40 -13.88 0.97
C THR A 167 5.33 -12.55 0.21
N ARG A 168 4.25 -12.32 -0.55
CA ARG A 168 4.02 -11.05 -1.28
C ARG A 168 3.91 -9.86 -0.34
N VAL A 169 3.20 -9.99 0.76
CA VAL A 169 3.06 -8.93 1.77
C VAL A 169 4.42 -8.56 2.38
N ASN A 170 5.20 -9.55 2.77
CA ASN A 170 6.52 -9.32 3.35
C ASN A 170 7.48 -8.65 2.34
N ALA A 171 7.44 -9.06 1.08
CA ALA A 171 8.21 -8.42 0.03
C ALA A 171 7.76 -6.97 -0.23
N ALA A 172 6.45 -6.71 -0.25
CA ALA A 172 5.90 -5.35 -0.37
C ALA A 172 6.32 -4.45 0.81
N LYS A 173 6.29 -4.97 2.04
CA LYS A 173 6.78 -4.25 3.24
C LYS A 173 8.27 -3.89 3.13
N LYS A 174 9.11 -4.85 2.74
CA LYS A 174 10.55 -4.62 2.53
C LYS A 174 10.80 -3.56 1.44
N LEU A 175 10.05 -3.62 0.33
CA LEU A 175 10.16 -2.63 -0.74
C LEU A 175 9.71 -1.24 -0.27
N ALA A 176 8.61 -1.13 0.48
CA ALA A 176 8.13 0.12 1.04
C ALA A 176 9.21 0.76 1.94
N GLN A 177 9.81 -0.01 2.83
CA GLN A 177 10.91 0.44 3.69
C GLN A 177 12.12 0.93 2.88
N LYS A 178 12.53 0.17 1.84
CA LYS A 178 13.64 0.54 0.94
C LYS A 178 13.37 1.87 0.22
N LYS A 179 12.11 2.15 -0.09
CA LYS A 179 11.67 3.42 -0.72
C LYS A 179 11.41 4.54 0.29
N GLY A 180 11.68 4.34 1.57
CA GLY A 180 11.51 5.35 2.61
C GLY A 180 10.06 5.56 3.04
N LEU A 181 9.15 4.65 2.70
CA LEU A 181 7.75 4.68 3.13
C LEU A 181 7.59 4.04 4.51
N THR A 182 6.63 4.51 5.30
CA THR A 182 6.23 3.91 6.57
C THR A 182 4.88 3.20 6.38
N VAL A 183 4.88 1.87 6.48
CA VAL A 183 3.63 1.09 6.47
C VAL A 183 2.96 1.23 7.83
N ARG A 184 1.71 1.74 7.87
CA ARG A 184 0.91 1.89 9.10
C ARG A 184 0.16 0.62 9.41
N HIS A 185 -0.62 0.16 8.43
CA HIS A 185 -1.50 -1.00 8.56
C HIS A 185 -1.36 -1.93 7.36
N THR A 186 -1.73 -3.18 7.57
CA THR A 186 -1.88 -4.18 6.51
C THR A 186 -3.26 -4.78 6.64
N TYR A 187 -4.06 -4.67 5.57
CA TYR A 187 -5.43 -5.18 5.53
C TYR A 187 -5.56 -6.27 4.46
N LEU A 188 -6.45 -7.19 4.69
CA LEU A 188 -6.89 -8.20 3.73
C LEU A 188 -8.33 -7.89 3.32
N ILE A 189 -8.55 -7.73 2.01
CA ILE A 189 -9.87 -7.73 1.40
C ILE A 189 -10.06 -9.08 0.74
N TRP A 190 -11.09 -9.79 1.16
CA TRP A 190 -11.36 -11.16 0.75
C TRP A 190 -12.64 -11.26 -0.06
N MET A 191 -12.56 -11.89 -1.25
CA MET A 191 -13.72 -12.20 -2.08
C MET A 191 -13.54 -13.58 -2.69
N GLN A 192 -14.14 -14.59 -2.04
CA GLN A 192 -14.11 -15.99 -2.41
C GLN A 192 -15.28 -16.71 -1.74
N GLY A 193 -15.75 -17.79 -2.31
CA GLY A 193 -16.85 -18.64 -1.79
C GLY A 193 -17.68 -19.23 -2.91
N GLU A 194 -17.61 -18.68 -4.11
CA GLU A 194 -18.42 -19.12 -5.25
C GLU A 194 -18.10 -20.57 -5.64
N ASN A 195 -16.82 -20.93 -5.70
CA ASN A 195 -16.41 -22.30 -6.00
C ASN A 195 -16.80 -23.29 -4.88
N ASP A 196 -16.74 -22.86 -3.62
CA ASP A 196 -17.16 -23.70 -2.50
C ASP A 196 -18.67 -23.92 -2.53
N ALA A 197 -19.45 -22.87 -2.82
CA ALA A 197 -20.89 -22.98 -2.98
C ALA A 197 -21.27 -23.89 -4.17
N PHE A 198 -20.59 -23.73 -5.30
CA PHE A 198 -20.79 -24.57 -6.48
C PHE A 198 -20.45 -26.05 -6.19
N ALA A 199 -19.43 -26.33 -5.38
CA ALA A 199 -19.06 -27.67 -4.95
C ALA A 199 -19.95 -28.21 -3.82
N GLY A 200 -20.98 -27.49 -3.39
CA GLY A 200 -21.88 -27.92 -2.31
C GLY A 200 -21.28 -27.91 -0.90
N MET A 201 -20.19 -27.12 -0.71
CA MET A 201 -19.56 -27.01 0.60
C MET A 201 -20.48 -26.30 1.59
N SER A 202 -20.60 -26.85 2.80
CA SER A 202 -21.38 -26.20 3.85
C SER A 202 -20.73 -24.90 4.35
N ALA A 203 -21.54 -23.96 4.81
CA ALA A 203 -21.07 -22.73 5.43
C ALA A 203 -20.16 -22.99 6.65
N LYS A 204 -20.43 -24.06 7.40
CA LYS A 204 -19.59 -24.48 8.53
C LYS A 204 -18.18 -24.88 8.06
N GLN A 205 -18.08 -25.69 7.01
CA GLN A 205 -16.79 -26.11 6.46
C GLN A 205 -16.02 -24.93 5.86
N HIS A 206 -16.68 -24.09 5.06
CA HIS A 206 -16.09 -22.87 4.52
C HIS A 206 -15.53 -21.97 5.64
N THR A 207 -16.32 -21.72 6.68
CA THR A 207 -15.87 -20.93 7.85
C THR A 207 -14.67 -21.57 8.55
N SER A 208 -14.65 -22.90 8.70
CA SER A 208 -13.51 -23.61 9.29
C SER A 208 -12.24 -23.41 8.47
N ASN A 209 -12.33 -23.55 7.14
CA ASN A 209 -11.20 -23.33 6.24
C ASN A 209 -10.66 -21.90 6.34
N LEU A 210 -11.55 -20.89 6.35
CA LEU A 210 -11.12 -19.50 6.52
C LEU A 210 -10.42 -19.28 7.87
N LYS A 211 -10.93 -19.85 8.97
CA LYS A 211 -10.28 -19.74 10.28
C LYS A 211 -8.88 -20.32 10.27
N SER A 212 -8.64 -21.44 9.59
CA SER A 212 -7.31 -22.04 9.48
C SER A 212 -6.28 -21.18 8.76
N MET A 213 -6.73 -20.24 7.91
CA MET A 213 -5.82 -19.29 7.26
C MET A 213 -5.25 -18.23 8.20
N TYR A 214 -5.89 -17.99 9.35
CA TYR A 214 -5.54 -16.92 10.29
C TYR A 214 -4.80 -17.43 11.54
N GLN A 215 -4.55 -18.73 11.62
CA GLN A 215 -3.77 -19.37 12.69
C GLN A 215 -2.33 -19.60 12.24
#